data_f7babc4ed5508934a5c5817eb166b42b
#
_entry.id   f7babc4ed5508934a5c5817eb166b42b
#
_cell.length_a   1.000
_cell.length_b   1.000
_cell.length_c   1.000
_cell.angle_alpha   90.00
_cell.angle_beta   90.00
_cell.angle_gamma   90.00
#
_symmetry.space_group_name_H-M   'P 1'
#
loop_
_entity.id
_entity.type
_entity.pdbx_description
1 polymer ?
#
loop_
_entity_poly.entity_id
_entity_poly.type
_entity_poly.pdbx_seq_one_letter_code
_entity_poly.pdbx_strand_id
1 'polypeptide(L)'
;IRVQKGIVYRDSSAKIATYNKHRIQYTWIQTIILLTKKEIKKMKIGLVSYHREPNYGTMLQAYALANAIEREGASCAYLDYRYVRKPLWRKLALGLANALGLVKPGEFAFFDTKEFRHIRDKFAIFHRNFIPLSKRRYYADNIKCALNDYDKFMVGSDQTWSPYMNRNPYSINFLQFVEDGARKSAYAPSFGTLRITKDFGERLSALLESFKYISCRERQNCAYLSSLLDREITYVVDPTLLLTAKEWNEIAIAPKLDNATYILAYILGEKSCIAQYAEMLGKKYNLPVYYIATRPCYMRKQNVLDNVGPREFLGLIRNASVVVTDSFHGSLFSINYGVEFYSFAKREAKTEEIMNDNDRILSFLRELGLENRFKEDNDGTLELPIGYKTVHERLEQMRTISRLYLSKIIK
;
A
#
# COMPACT_ATOMS: atom_id res chain seq x y z
N ILE A 1 18.03 9.21 -94.23
CA ILE A 1 17.76 9.78 -92.87
C ILE A 1 18.01 8.65 -91.89
N ARG A 2 19.17 8.69 -91.21
CA ARG A 2 19.55 7.72 -90.19
C ARG A 2 19.38 8.36 -88.82
N VAL A 3 18.67 7.71 -87.94
CA VAL A 3 18.60 8.05 -86.47
C VAL A 3 19.49 7.06 -85.77
N GLN A 4 20.55 7.58 -85.12
CA GLN A 4 21.39 6.80 -84.23
C GLN A 4 20.74 6.81 -82.81
N LYS A 5 20.59 5.61 -82.26
CA LYS A 5 20.22 5.41 -80.88
C LYS A 5 21.47 5.54 -80.00
N GLY A 6 21.54 6.57 -79.18
CA GLY A 6 22.52 6.69 -78.08
C GLY A 6 21.92 6.10 -76.81
N ILE A 7 22.46 5.00 -76.33
CA ILE A 7 22.15 4.43 -75.01
C ILE A 7 23.05 5.10 -73.96
N VAL A 8 22.48 5.94 -73.11
CA VAL A 8 23.20 6.51 -72.00
C VAL A 8 23.12 5.53 -70.84
N TYR A 9 24.21 4.84 -70.54
CA TYR A 9 24.39 4.13 -69.31
C TYR A 9 24.71 5.15 -68.19
N ARG A 10 23.75 5.51 -67.45
CA ARG A 10 23.96 6.31 -66.20
C ARG A 10 23.77 5.42 -65.01
N ASP A 11 24.89 5.06 -64.41
CA ASP A 11 25.12 5.03 -62.97
C ASP A 11 24.24 4.14 -62.08
N SER A 12 24.30 2.83 -62.36
CA SER A 12 23.81 1.81 -61.39
C SER A 12 24.78 1.61 -60.21
N SER A 13 26.05 1.95 -60.34
CA SER A 13 27.10 1.79 -59.31
C SER A 13 26.95 2.76 -58.15
N ALA A 14 26.58 4.03 -58.39
CA ALA A 14 26.38 5.03 -57.35
C ALA A 14 25.13 4.74 -56.48
N LYS A 15 24.05 4.24 -57.05
CA LYS A 15 22.84 3.85 -56.32
C LYS A 15 23.06 2.59 -55.48
N ILE A 16 23.85 1.64 -55.93
CA ILE A 16 24.22 0.42 -55.18
C ILE A 16 25.16 0.78 -54.02
N ALA A 17 26.11 1.68 -54.22
CA ALA A 17 27.02 2.16 -53.18
C ALA A 17 26.27 2.93 -52.07
N THR A 18 25.30 3.77 -52.43
CA THR A 18 24.48 4.50 -51.46
C THR A 18 23.53 3.58 -50.70
N TYR A 19 22.90 2.59 -51.35
CA TYR A 19 22.04 1.59 -50.73
C TYR A 19 22.82 0.70 -49.76
N ASN A 20 24.02 0.27 -50.10
CA ASN A 20 24.87 -0.51 -49.21
C ASN A 20 25.40 0.32 -48.03
N LYS A 21 25.70 1.61 -48.22
CA LYS A 21 26.11 2.51 -47.12
C LYS A 21 24.98 2.72 -46.12
N HIS A 22 23.74 2.89 -46.53
CA HIS A 22 22.58 2.97 -45.64
C HIS A 22 22.29 1.65 -44.94
N ARG A 23 22.44 0.53 -45.63
CA ARG A 23 22.25 -0.80 -45.03
C ARG A 23 23.30 -1.12 -43.98
N ILE A 24 24.58 -0.78 -44.23
CA ILE A 24 25.67 -0.91 -43.27
C ILE A 24 25.42 0.00 -42.07
N GLN A 25 24.99 1.25 -42.28
CA GLN A 25 24.70 2.20 -41.22
C GLN A 25 23.50 1.73 -40.37
N TYR A 26 22.45 1.19 -40.99
CA TYR A 26 21.31 0.59 -40.25
C TYR A 26 21.70 -0.67 -39.45
N THR A 27 22.56 -1.52 -40.02
CA THR A 27 23.07 -2.70 -39.31
C THR A 27 23.99 -2.30 -38.14
N TRP A 28 24.83 -1.30 -38.32
CA TRP A 28 25.67 -0.74 -37.25
C TRP A 28 24.82 -0.09 -36.12
N ILE A 29 23.80 0.67 -36.47
CA ILE A 29 22.86 1.24 -35.49
C ILE A 29 22.11 0.15 -34.74
N GLN A 30 21.61 -0.88 -35.44
CA GLN A 30 20.96 -2.03 -34.78
C GLN A 30 21.96 -2.84 -33.96
N THR A 31 23.18 -3.03 -34.41
CA THR A 31 24.23 -3.71 -33.62
C THR A 31 24.66 -2.88 -32.43
N ILE A 32 24.77 -1.55 -32.55
CA ILE A 32 25.02 -0.64 -31.40
C ILE A 32 23.83 -0.65 -30.45
N ILE A 33 22.59 -0.64 -30.94
CA ILE A 33 21.38 -0.77 -30.11
C ILE A 33 21.33 -2.14 -29.41
N LEU A 34 21.77 -3.21 -30.08
CA LEU A 34 21.89 -4.55 -29.50
C LEU A 34 23.07 -4.65 -28.51
N LEU A 35 24.20 -4.02 -28.80
CA LEU A 35 25.37 -3.99 -27.92
C LEU A 35 25.22 -3.01 -26.76
N THR A 36 24.44 -1.93 -26.93
CA THR A 36 24.08 -0.99 -25.85
C THR A 36 22.87 -1.44 -25.03
N LYS A 37 22.11 -2.42 -25.48
CA LYS A 37 21.26 -3.27 -24.64
C LYS A 37 22.10 -4.28 -23.85
N LYS A 38 23.21 -3.88 -23.28
CA LYS A 38 23.65 -4.46 -22.02
C LYS A 38 22.43 -4.30 -21.11
N GLU A 39 21.71 -5.38 -20.82
CA GLU A 39 20.63 -5.36 -19.83
C GLU A 39 21.22 -4.68 -18.59
N ILE A 40 20.86 -3.42 -18.39
CA ILE A 40 21.19 -2.75 -17.15
C ILE A 40 20.51 -3.63 -16.11
N LYS A 41 21.29 -4.43 -15.40
CA LYS A 41 20.80 -5.35 -14.38
C LYS A 41 19.96 -4.53 -13.42
N LYS A 42 18.64 -4.62 -13.56
CA LYS A 42 17.72 -3.89 -12.67
C LYS A 42 18.03 -4.27 -11.23
N MET A 43 18.19 -3.28 -10.38
CA MET A 43 18.31 -3.49 -8.94
C MET A 43 17.13 -4.34 -8.45
N LYS A 44 17.38 -5.35 -7.64
CA LYS A 44 16.37 -6.23 -7.05
C LYS A 44 16.20 -5.91 -5.58
N ILE A 45 14.98 -5.55 -5.17
CA ILE A 45 14.67 -5.19 -3.79
C ILE A 45 13.78 -6.25 -3.15
N GLY A 46 14.27 -6.84 -2.06
CA GLY A 46 13.47 -7.72 -1.19
C GLY A 46 12.65 -6.89 -0.21
N LEU A 47 11.31 -6.98 -0.30
CA LEU A 47 10.40 -6.22 0.54
C LEU A 47 9.94 -7.04 1.76
N VAL A 48 9.87 -6.39 2.91
CA VAL A 48 9.32 -6.94 4.15
C VAL A 48 8.21 -6.03 4.63
N SER A 49 6.97 -6.51 4.62
CA SER A 49 5.80 -5.78 5.14
C SER A 49 4.63 -6.75 5.31
N TYR A 50 3.57 -6.27 5.95
CA TYR A 50 2.29 -6.99 5.97
C TYR A 50 1.64 -6.91 4.58
N HIS A 51 1.28 -8.06 4.02
CA HIS A 51 0.69 -8.14 2.68
C HIS A 51 -0.28 -9.32 2.50
N ARG A 52 -0.59 -10.05 3.59
CA ARG A 52 -1.40 -11.28 3.51
C ARG A 52 -2.74 -11.21 4.19
N GLU A 53 -2.86 -10.28 5.13
CA GLU A 53 -4.08 -10.14 5.89
C GLU A 53 -5.23 -9.67 4.99
N PRO A 54 -6.46 -10.16 5.18
CA PRO A 54 -7.63 -9.72 4.41
C PRO A 54 -8.08 -8.32 4.86
N ASN A 55 -7.20 -7.35 4.69
CA ASN A 55 -7.38 -5.94 5.00
C ASN A 55 -7.10 -5.09 3.76
N TYR A 56 -8.04 -4.21 3.41
CA TYR A 56 -7.93 -3.38 2.20
C TYR A 56 -6.67 -2.51 2.23
N GLY A 57 -6.42 -1.82 3.34
CA GLY A 57 -5.24 -0.96 3.49
C GLY A 57 -3.94 -1.73 3.38
N THR A 58 -3.82 -2.87 4.08
CA THR A 58 -2.64 -3.74 4.04
C THR A 58 -2.33 -4.24 2.64
N MET A 59 -3.35 -4.66 1.87
CA MET A 59 -3.16 -5.13 0.49
C MET A 59 -2.80 -3.99 -0.46
N LEU A 60 -3.52 -2.87 -0.36
CA LEU A 60 -3.37 -1.77 -1.29
C LEU A 60 -2.06 -0.98 -1.05
N GLN A 61 -1.60 -0.84 0.21
CA GLN A 61 -0.29 -0.23 0.48
C GLN A 61 0.85 -1.11 -0.05
N ALA A 62 0.71 -2.44 0.04
CA ALA A 62 1.70 -3.35 -0.50
C ALA A 62 1.78 -3.28 -2.03
N TYR A 63 0.64 -3.24 -2.72
CA TYR A 63 0.59 -3.01 -4.15
C TYR A 63 1.23 -1.67 -4.54
N ALA A 64 0.87 -0.60 -3.86
CA ALA A 64 1.34 0.74 -4.17
C ALA A 64 2.85 0.89 -4.02
N LEU A 65 3.44 0.35 -2.95
CA LEU A 65 4.88 0.41 -2.74
C LEU A 65 5.63 -0.35 -3.84
N ALA A 66 5.20 -1.56 -4.16
CA ALA A 66 5.82 -2.35 -5.22
C ALA A 66 5.74 -1.63 -6.59
N ASN A 67 4.57 -1.08 -6.93
CA ASN A 67 4.36 -0.33 -8.16
C ASN A 67 5.25 0.93 -8.22
N ALA A 68 5.37 1.66 -7.12
CA ALA A 68 6.22 2.85 -7.04
C ALA A 68 7.72 2.50 -7.23
N ILE A 69 8.19 1.40 -6.65
CA ILE A 69 9.57 0.91 -6.82
C ILE A 69 9.82 0.51 -8.29
N GLU A 70 8.88 -0.17 -8.93
CA GLU A 70 9.02 -0.59 -10.33
C GLU A 70 9.07 0.63 -11.28
N ARG A 71 8.31 1.68 -10.99
CA ARG A 71 8.34 2.95 -11.74
C ARG A 71 9.66 3.69 -11.60
N GLU A 72 10.35 3.55 -10.48
CA GLU A 72 11.72 4.07 -10.28
C GLU A 72 12.79 3.21 -10.96
N GLY A 73 12.40 2.15 -11.68
CA GLY A 73 13.29 1.33 -12.51
C GLY A 73 13.90 0.12 -11.82
N ALA A 74 13.60 -0.14 -10.54
CA ALA A 74 14.00 -1.36 -9.84
C ALA A 74 12.95 -2.48 -10.04
N SER A 75 13.33 -3.71 -9.75
CA SER A 75 12.40 -4.83 -9.55
C SER A 75 12.29 -5.15 -8.07
N CYS A 76 11.11 -5.57 -7.62
CA CYS A 76 10.93 -5.92 -6.21
C CYS A 76 10.04 -7.14 -6.03
N ALA A 77 10.16 -7.76 -4.87
CA ALA A 77 9.23 -8.79 -4.43
C ALA A 77 9.14 -8.82 -2.90
N TYR A 78 7.94 -9.02 -2.37
CA TYR A 78 7.75 -9.31 -0.96
C TYR A 78 8.32 -10.68 -0.63
N LEU A 79 9.15 -10.77 0.41
CA LEU A 79 9.69 -12.04 0.87
C LEU A 79 8.53 -12.88 1.42
N ASP A 80 8.29 -14.06 0.82
CA ASP A 80 7.32 -15.04 1.35
C ASP A 80 7.84 -15.65 2.65
N TYR A 81 8.01 -14.82 3.69
CA TYR A 81 8.50 -15.23 4.99
C TYR A 81 7.37 -15.83 5.83
N ARG A 82 7.69 -16.93 6.53
CA ARG A 82 6.77 -17.64 7.44
C ARG A 82 7.44 -17.87 8.78
N TYR A 83 6.81 -17.41 9.85
CA TYR A 83 7.35 -17.57 11.22
C TYR A 83 7.46 -19.04 11.66
N VAL A 84 6.60 -19.91 11.17
CA VAL A 84 6.55 -21.32 11.58
C VAL A 84 6.37 -22.23 10.37
N ARG A 85 7.19 -23.28 10.29
CA ARG A 85 6.90 -24.44 9.44
C ARG A 85 5.78 -25.24 10.11
N LYS A 86 4.53 -25.02 9.66
CA LYS A 86 3.41 -25.81 10.17
C LYS A 86 3.50 -27.23 9.58
N PRO A 87 3.77 -28.27 10.36
CA PRO A 87 3.74 -29.63 9.86
C PRO A 87 2.34 -29.98 9.36
N LEU A 88 2.24 -30.91 8.41
CA LEU A 88 0.99 -31.24 7.72
C LEU A 88 -0.11 -31.67 8.70
N TRP A 89 0.26 -32.48 9.71
CA TRP A 89 -0.66 -32.94 10.76
C TRP A 89 -1.30 -31.78 11.55
N ARG A 90 -0.54 -30.70 11.80
CA ARG A 90 -1.02 -29.52 12.53
C ARG A 90 -1.99 -28.69 11.70
N LYS A 91 -1.85 -28.69 10.37
CA LYS A 91 -2.84 -28.08 9.46
C LYS A 91 -4.14 -28.91 9.49
N LEU A 92 -4.06 -30.21 9.47
CA LEU A 92 -5.20 -31.12 9.57
C LEU A 92 -5.90 -31.00 10.93
N ALA A 93 -5.15 -30.98 12.03
CA ALA A 93 -5.67 -30.81 13.37
C ALA A 93 -6.36 -29.44 13.57
N LEU A 94 -5.79 -28.33 13.05
CA LEU A 94 -6.42 -27.01 13.07
C LEU A 94 -7.68 -26.96 12.20
N GLY A 95 -7.67 -27.63 11.05
CA GLY A 95 -8.86 -27.77 10.20
C GLY A 95 -9.99 -28.51 10.91
N LEU A 96 -9.66 -29.59 11.64
CA LEU A 96 -10.62 -30.35 12.44
C LEU A 96 -11.13 -29.57 13.65
N ALA A 97 -10.22 -28.87 14.37
CA ALA A 97 -10.57 -28.03 15.51
C ALA A 97 -11.46 -26.85 15.12
N ASN A 98 -11.22 -26.22 13.94
CA ASN A 98 -12.09 -25.20 13.39
C ASN A 98 -13.47 -25.77 13.00
N ALA A 99 -13.51 -26.98 12.41
CA ALA A 99 -14.76 -27.64 12.05
C ALA A 99 -15.60 -28.00 13.28
N LEU A 100 -14.93 -28.24 14.41
CA LEU A 100 -15.55 -28.56 15.70
C LEU A 100 -15.83 -27.32 16.58
N GLY A 101 -15.53 -26.10 16.10
CA GLY A 101 -15.75 -24.87 16.86
C GLY A 101 -14.82 -24.66 18.08
N LEU A 102 -13.74 -25.46 18.18
CA LEU A 102 -12.82 -25.45 19.33
C LEU A 102 -11.75 -24.35 19.27
N VAL A 103 -11.63 -23.63 18.16
CA VAL A 103 -10.67 -22.53 17.99
C VAL A 103 -11.40 -21.20 18.21
N LYS A 104 -10.98 -20.43 19.20
CA LYS A 104 -11.48 -19.05 19.37
C LYS A 104 -11.08 -18.24 18.13
N PRO A 105 -12.03 -17.57 17.50
CA PRO A 105 -11.77 -16.73 16.35
C PRO A 105 -10.78 -15.60 16.71
N GLY A 106 -9.72 -15.43 15.92
CA GLY A 106 -8.88 -14.23 15.97
C GLY A 106 -9.62 -13.00 15.41
N GLU A 107 -9.04 -11.82 15.54
CA GLU A 107 -9.64 -10.53 15.14
C GLU A 107 -10.13 -10.49 13.67
N PHE A 108 -9.55 -11.31 12.80
CA PHE A 108 -9.93 -11.49 11.38
C PHE A 108 -10.69 -12.78 11.08
N ALA A 109 -11.07 -13.55 12.08
CA ALA A 109 -11.76 -14.83 11.90
C ALA A 109 -13.17 -14.68 11.34
N PHE A 110 -13.71 -13.46 11.32
CA PHE A 110 -14.95 -13.15 10.63
C PHE A 110 -14.89 -13.61 9.16
N PHE A 111 -13.76 -13.35 8.47
CA PHE A 111 -13.57 -13.81 7.09
C PHE A 111 -13.24 -15.31 6.94
N ASP A 112 -13.02 -16.03 8.04
CA ASP A 112 -12.77 -17.48 8.03
C ASP A 112 -14.05 -18.33 8.08
N THR A 113 -15.20 -17.71 8.35
CA THR A 113 -16.49 -18.40 8.34
C THR A 113 -16.89 -18.77 6.91
N LYS A 114 -17.72 -19.81 6.75
CA LYS A 114 -18.20 -20.25 5.42
C LYS A 114 -18.91 -19.12 4.67
N GLU A 115 -19.60 -18.27 5.41
CA GLU A 115 -20.42 -17.17 4.92
C GLU A 115 -19.58 -16.08 4.23
N PHE A 116 -18.37 -15.80 4.73
CA PHE A 116 -17.48 -14.74 4.22
C PHE A 116 -16.29 -15.26 3.41
N ARG A 117 -16.25 -16.55 3.12
CA ARG A 117 -15.17 -17.16 2.34
C ARG A 117 -14.98 -16.47 0.98
N HIS A 118 -16.05 -16.08 0.34
CA HIS A 118 -16.01 -15.40 -0.96
C HIS A 118 -15.29 -14.04 -0.92
N ILE A 119 -15.39 -13.27 0.19
CA ILE A 119 -14.60 -12.03 0.38
C ILE A 119 -13.12 -12.39 0.48
N ARG A 120 -12.78 -13.37 1.30
CA ARG A 120 -11.41 -13.86 1.45
C ARG A 120 -10.81 -14.33 0.12
N ASP A 121 -11.60 -14.98 -0.72
CA ASP A 121 -11.17 -15.43 -2.04
C ASP A 121 -10.81 -14.23 -2.93
N LYS A 122 -11.55 -13.12 -2.87
CA LYS A 122 -11.19 -11.88 -3.58
C LYS A 122 -9.87 -11.28 -3.11
N PHE A 123 -9.62 -11.28 -1.79
CA PHE A 123 -8.31 -10.87 -1.26
C PHE A 123 -7.20 -11.81 -1.73
N ALA A 124 -7.43 -13.12 -1.75
CA ALA A 124 -6.46 -14.10 -2.23
C ALA A 124 -6.18 -13.96 -3.73
N ILE A 125 -7.20 -13.67 -4.54
CA ILE A 125 -7.06 -13.37 -5.97
C ILE A 125 -6.25 -12.09 -6.18
N PHE A 126 -6.57 -11.01 -5.44
CA PHE A 126 -5.81 -9.76 -5.50
C PHE A 126 -4.35 -9.99 -5.12
N HIS A 127 -4.11 -10.65 -4.00
CA HIS A 127 -2.76 -10.97 -3.54
C HIS A 127 -1.94 -11.73 -4.59
N ARG A 128 -2.55 -12.74 -5.22
CA ARG A 128 -1.87 -13.56 -6.24
C ARG A 128 -1.53 -12.78 -7.51
N ASN A 129 -2.42 -11.87 -7.92
CA ASN A 129 -2.32 -11.21 -9.22
C ASN A 129 -1.60 -9.86 -9.16
N PHE A 130 -1.59 -9.20 -8.00
CA PHE A 130 -1.12 -7.81 -7.87
C PHE A 130 0.04 -7.63 -6.89
N ILE A 131 0.33 -8.61 -6.03
CA ILE A 131 1.43 -8.50 -5.07
C ILE A 131 2.60 -9.37 -5.54
N PRO A 132 3.73 -8.77 -5.95
CA PRO A 132 4.90 -9.55 -6.36
C PRO A 132 5.50 -10.29 -5.15
N LEU A 133 5.56 -11.60 -5.23
CA LEU A 133 6.15 -12.46 -4.20
C LEU A 133 7.46 -13.06 -4.65
N SER A 134 8.36 -13.28 -3.69
CA SER A 134 9.57 -14.07 -3.89
C SER A 134 9.23 -15.48 -4.38
N LYS A 135 10.02 -16.00 -5.34
CA LYS A 135 9.87 -17.38 -5.83
C LYS A 135 10.10 -18.40 -4.72
N ARG A 136 11.02 -18.09 -3.80
CA ARG A 136 11.37 -18.92 -2.65
C ARG A 136 10.54 -18.51 -1.44
N ARG A 137 10.13 -19.51 -0.66
CA ARG A 137 9.57 -19.31 0.67
C ARG A 137 10.69 -19.30 1.70
N TYR A 138 10.64 -18.32 2.61
CA TYR A 138 11.65 -18.14 3.64
C TYR A 138 11.10 -18.46 5.03
N TYR A 139 12.00 -18.92 5.89
CA TYR A 139 11.82 -19.21 7.30
C TYR A 139 13.05 -18.71 8.06
N ALA A 140 13.04 -18.74 9.39
CA ALA A 140 14.17 -18.30 10.20
C ALA A 140 15.49 -19.01 9.86
N ASP A 141 15.43 -20.28 9.47
CA ASP A 141 16.59 -21.12 9.16
C ASP A 141 17.18 -20.89 7.75
N ASN A 142 16.44 -20.29 6.83
CA ASN A 142 16.89 -20.09 5.45
C ASN A 142 16.75 -18.64 4.94
N ILE A 143 16.39 -17.68 5.79
CA ILE A 143 16.20 -16.29 5.36
C ILE A 143 17.48 -15.68 4.79
N LYS A 144 18.65 -16.08 5.25
CA LYS A 144 19.93 -15.62 4.71
C LYS A 144 20.12 -15.97 3.22
N CYS A 145 19.41 -16.96 2.67
CA CYS A 145 19.41 -17.21 1.23
C CYS A 145 18.89 -16.04 0.41
N ALA A 146 18.05 -15.16 0.99
CA ALA A 146 17.57 -13.97 0.31
C ALA A 146 18.70 -13.00 -0.06
N LEU A 147 19.82 -13.01 0.66
CA LEU A 147 20.99 -12.17 0.39
C LEU A 147 21.60 -12.41 -1.00
N ASN A 148 21.39 -13.59 -1.57
CA ASN A 148 21.85 -13.93 -2.93
C ASN A 148 20.80 -13.59 -4.00
N ASP A 149 19.52 -13.44 -3.62
CA ASP A 149 18.42 -13.24 -4.54
C ASP A 149 18.12 -11.75 -4.77
N TYR A 150 18.51 -10.87 -3.83
CA TYR A 150 18.21 -9.43 -3.83
C TYR A 150 19.45 -8.58 -3.55
N ASP A 151 19.51 -7.42 -4.18
CA ASP A 151 20.63 -6.46 -4.03
C ASP A 151 20.43 -5.57 -2.79
N LYS A 152 19.19 -5.17 -2.48
CA LYS A 152 18.80 -4.36 -1.30
C LYS A 152 17.55 -4.94 -0.64
N PHE A 153 17.32 -4.54 0.61
CA PHE A 153 16.15 -4.91 1.39
C PHE A 153 15.46 -3.66 1.94
N MET A 154 14.14 -3.66 1.89
CA MET A 154 13.32 -2.54 2.35
C MET A 154 12.21 -3.05 3.25
N VAL A 155 12.14 -2.50 4.47
CA VAL A 155 10.94 -2.62 5.30
C VAL A 155 9.91 -1.65 4.73
N GLY A 156 8.75 -2.18 4.36
CA GLY A 156 7.66 -1.39 3.80
C GLY A 156 6.83 -0.72 4.88
N SER A 157 5.72 -0.16 4.44
CA SER A 157 4.75 0.54 5.27
C SER A 157 3.94 -0.41 6.16
N ASP A 158 2.85 0.14 6.69
CA ASP A 158 1.98 -0.45 7.70
C ASP A 158 2.64 -0.48 9.10
N GLN A 159 2.00 -1.10 10.07
CA GLN A 159 2.47 -1.12 11.47
C GLN A 159 3.65 -2.10 11.69
N THR A 160 4.59 -2.12 10.74
CA THR A 160 5.74 -3.04 10.78
C THR A 160 6.65 -2.82 11.98
N TRP A 161 6.68 -1.62 12.55
CA TRP A 161 7.47 -1.30 13.75
C TRP A 161 6.60 -1.12 15.01
N SER A 162 5.35 -1.58 14.98
CA SER A 162 4.49 -1.54 16.16
C SER A 162 5.09 -2.35 17.32
N PRO A 163 5.18 -1.78 18.53
CA PRO A 163 5.64 -2.49 19.73
C PRO A 163 4.83 -3.76 20.00
N TYR A 164 3.53 -3.73 19.71
CA TYR A 164 2.62 -4.87 19.91
C TYR A 164 2.92 -6.04 18.97
N MET A 165 3.27 -5.72 17.71
CA MET A 165 3.55 -6.72 16.67
C MET A 165 4.98 -7.25 16.77
N ASN A 166 5.90 -6.51 17.39
CA ASN A 166 7.32 -6.82 17.50
C ASN A 166 7.75 -7.17 18.93
N ARG A 167 6.90 -7.87 19.67
CA ARG A 167 7.27 -8.41 21.00
C ARG A 167 8.47 -9.37 20.91
N ASN A 168 8.62 -10.05 19.78
CA ASN A 168 9.80 -10.84 19.48
C ASN A 168 10.91 -9.94 18.92
N PRO A 169 12.08 -9.82 19.57
CA PRO A 169 13.21 -9.02 19.10
C PRO A 169 13.80 -9.51 17.77
N TYR A 170 13.53 -10.75 17.38
CA TYR A 170 13.98 -11.33 16.10
C TYR A 170 12.95 -11.17 14.97
N SER A 171 12.18 -10.12 15.01
CA SER A 171 11.24 -9.83 13.92
C SER A 171 11.98 -9.54 12.63
N ILE A 172 11.54 -10.18 11.54
CA ILE A 172 12.04 -9.91 10.18
C ILE A 172 11.91 -8.42 9.81
N ASN A 173 10.99 -7.70 10.44
CA ASN A 173 10.73 -6.28 10.21
C ASN A 173 11.93 -5.37 10.54
N PHE A 174 12.97 -5.88 11.17
CA PHE A 174 14.21 -5.15 11.45
C PHE A 174 15.40 -5.63 10.59
N LEU A 175 15.16 -6.47 9.59
CA LEU A 175 16.17 -6.94 8.64
C LEU A 175 17.46 -7.44 9.30
N GLN A 176 17.37 -8.11 10.46
CA GLN A 176 18.54 -8.55 11.22
C GLN A 176 19.38 -9.60 10.48
N PHE A 177 18.80 -10.28 9.48
CA PHE A 177 19.53 -11.23 8.63
C PHE A 177 20.45 -10.55 7.60
N VAL A 178 20.33 -9.23 7.42
CA VAL A 178 21.16 -8.39 6.55
C VAL A 178 22.23 -7.74 7.41
N GLU A 179 23.48 -8.12 7.26
CA GLU A 179 24.60 -7.56 8.04
C GLU A 179 25.05 -6.22 7.45
N ASP A 180 25.11 -6.10 6.12
CA ASP A 180 25.48 -4.86 5.42
C ASP A 180 24.37 -3.82 5.51
N GLY A 181 24.59 -2.78 6.31
CA GLY A 181 23.66 -1.66 6.49
C GLY A 181 23.38 -0.87 5.22
N ALA A 182 24.32 -0.84 4.25
CA ALA A 182 24.13 -0.18 2.98
C ALA A 182 22.98 -0.80 2.15
N ARG A 183 22.62 -2.04 2.45
CA ARG A 183 21.53 -2.80 1.84
C ARG A 183 20.20 -2.67 2.59
N LYS A 184 20.17 -1.98 3.75
CA LYS A 184 18.97 -1.82 4.59
C LYS A 184 18.32 -0.48 4.38
N SER A 185 17.02 -0.48 4.18
CA SER A 185 16.20 0.73 4.10
C SER A 185 14.80 0.49 4.67
N ALA A 186 14.10 1.60 4.97
CA ALA A 186 12.73 1.56 5.42
C ALA A 186 11.91 2.65 4.71
N TYR A 187 10.75 2.29 4.17
CA TYR A 187 9.80 3.22 3.57
C TYR A 187 8.49 3.21 4.37
N ALA A 188 8.19 4.31 5.04
CA ALA A 188 6.92 4.58 5.72
C ALA A 188 6.46 3.51 6.76
N PRO A 189 7.37 2.81 7.50
CA PRO A 189 6.91 1.99 8.61
C PRO A 189 6.19 2.84 9.66
N SER A 190 5.26 2.22 10.36
CA SER A 190 4.48 2.87 11.42
C SER A 190 4.63 2.11 12.73
N PHE A 191 4.63 2.84 13.84
CA PHE A 191 4.54 2.23 15.17
C PHE A 191 3.09 1.91 15.54
N GLY A 192 2.11 2.50 14.88
CA GLY A 192 0.69 2.36 15.25
C GLY A 192 0.33 3.07 16.54
N THR A 193 1.30 3.56 17.32
CA THR A 193 1.15 4.27 18.58
C THR A 193 2.32 5.22 18.79
N LEU A 194 2.14 6.27 19.59
CA LEU A 194 3.20 7.17 20.06
C LEU A 194 3.85 6.72 21.37
N ARG A 195 3.22 5.78 22.07
CA ARG A 195 3.75 5.28 23.33
C ARG A 195 4.79 4.21 23.10
N ILE A 196 6.03 4.63 23.04
CA ILE A 196 7.19 3.75 22.98
C ILE A 196 7.78 3.71 24.38
N THR A 197 7.77 2.53 25.00
CA THR A 197 8.42 2.33 26.30
C THR A 197 9.92 2.53 26.16
N LYS A 198 10.59 2.92 27.26
CA LYS A 198 12.05 3.10 27.28
C LYS A 198 12.77 1.84 26.77
N ASP A 199 12.41 0.67 27.30
CA ASP A 199 13.00 -0.61 26.88
C ASP A 199 12.84 -0.91 25.38
N PHE A 200 11.66 -0.60 24.83
CA PHE A 200 11.44 -0.77 23.40
C PHE A 200 12.26 0.25 22.60
N GLY A 201 12.39 1.49 23.07
CA GLY A 201 13.20 2.54 22.45
C GLY A 201 14.68 2.17 22.40
N GLU A 202 15.26 1.68 23.50
CA GLU A 202 16.64 1.23 23.54
C GLU A 202 16.91 0.07 22.56
N ARG A 203 16.00 -0.92 22.52
CA ARG A 203 16.07 -2.02 21.55
C ARG A 203 15.91 -1.52 20.10
N LEU A 204 15.01 -0.58 19.88
CA LEU A 204 14.74 0.00 18.57
C LEU A 204 15.96 0.74 18.03
N SER A 205 16.67 1.51 18.86
CA SER A 205 17.91 2.18 18.51
C SER A 205 18.94 1.18 17.98
N ALA A 206 19.24 0.13 18.73
CA ALA A 206 20.19 -0.92 18.32
C ALA A 206 19.78 -1.64 17.02
N LEU A 207 18.48 -1.86 16.81
CA LEU A 207 17.96 -2.54 15.62
C LEU A 207 18.02 -1.67 14.37
N LEU A 208 17.89 -0.34 14.51
CA LEU A 208 17.80 0.60 13.40
C LEU A 208 19.11 1.32 13.09
N GLU A 209 20.10 1.27 13.98
CA GLU A 209 21.39 1.94 13.82
C GLU A 209 22.05 1.65 12.47
N SER A 210 22.03 0.39 12.05
CA SER A 210 22.65 -0.06 10.80
C SER A 210 21.84 0.26 9.54
N PHE A 211 20.61 0.78 9.64
CA PHE A 211 19.84 1.14 8.44
C PHE A 211 20.42 2.37 7.76
N LYS A 212 20.72 2.27 6.47
CA LYS A 212 21.22 3.41 5.69
C LYS A 212 20.17 4.49 5.51
N TYR A 213 18.93 4.10 5.19
CA TYR A 213 17.82 5.01 4.95
C TYR A 213 16.62 4.64 5.80
N ILE A 214 16.10 5.62 6.54
CA ILE A 214 14.88 5.47 7.35
C ILE A 214 13.93 6.60 7.02
N SER A 215 12.67 6.25 6.81
CA SER A 215 11.55 7.19 6.77
C SER A 215 10.40 6.69 7.63
N CYS A 216 9.46 7.55 7.96
CA CYS A 216 8.21 7.22 8.62
C CYS A 216 7.05 7.95 7.97
N ARG A 217 5.83 7.45 8.17
CA ARG A 217 4.60 8.10 7.67
C ARG A 217 3.87 8.95 8.72
N GLU A 218 4.40 9.05 9.92
CA GLU A 218 3.92 9.94 10.97
C GLU A 218 5.02 10.90 11.42
N ARG A 219 4.76 12.22 11.41
CA ARG A 219 5.75 13.24 11.79
C ARG A 219 6.29 13.06 13.20
N GLN A 220 5.42 12.70 14.13
CA GLN A 220 5.82 12.51 15.52
C GLN A 220 6.79 11.34 15.66
N ASN A 221 6.58 10.26 14.89
CA ASN A 221 7.51 9.13 14.84
C ASN A 221 8.83 9.51 14.16
N CYS A 222 8.81 10.38 13.15
CA CYS A 222 10.03 10.93 12.57
C CYS A 222 10.84 11.72 13.61
N ALA A 223 10.18 12.62 14.36
CA ALA A 223 10.84 13.41 15.40
C ALA A 223 11.42 12.52 16.51
N TYR A 224 10.65 11.53 16.97
CA TYR A 224 11.12 10.55 17.94
C TYR A 224 12.35 9.77 17.46
N LEU A 225 12.30 9.21 16.25
CA LEU A 225 13.43 8.47 15.69
C LEU A 225 14.63 9.35 15.39
N SER A 226 14.43 10.61 14.98
CA SER A 226 15.53 11.55 14.80
C SER A 226 16.28 11.78 16.11
N SER A 227 15.57 11.98 17.21
CA SER A 227 16.16 12.12 18.54
C SER A 227 16.82 10.84 19.03
N LEU A 228 16.20 9.67 18.76
CA LEU A 228 16.70 8.37 19.21
C LEU A 228 17.99 7.95 18.49
N LEU A 229 18.12 8.26 17.21
CA LEU A 229 19.21 7.80 16.33
C LEU A 229 20.22 8.91 16.01
N ASP A 230 20.04 10.11 16.54
CA ASP A 230 20.86 11.31 16.27
C ASP A 230 21.10 11.55 14.76
N ARG A 231 20.03 11.43 13.97
CA ARG A 231 20.07 11.67 12.51
C ARG A 231 18.72 12.08 11.96
N GLU A 232 18.74 12.71 10.79
CA GLU A 232 17.51 13.09 10.09
C GLU A 232 16.71 11.85 9.63
N ILE A 233 15.42 11.85 9.94
CA ILE A 233 14.45 10.84 9.50
C ILE A 233 13.44 11.52 8.57
N THR A 234 13.32 10.99 7.35
CA THR A 234 12.48 11.60 6.33
C THR A 234 11.00 11.26 6.58
N TYR A 235 10.16 12.29 6.64
CA TYR A 235 8.71 12.10 6.62
C TYR A 235 8.23 11.83 5.18
N VAL A 236 7.49 10.74 4.97
CA VAL A 236 6.96 10.33 3.67
C VAL A 236 5.49 9.96 3.79
N VAL A 237 4.75 10.05 2.69
CA VAL A 237 3.35 9.62 2.66
C VAL A 237 3.23 8.10 2.71
N ASP A 238 2.07 7.62 3.17
CA ASP A 238 1.72 6.21 3.02
C ASP A 238 1.83 5.79 1.54
N PRO A 239 2.29 4.56 1.22
CA PRO A 239 2.41 4.10 -0.16
C PRO A 239 1.13 4.26 -0.99
N THR A 240 -0.06 4.15 -0.37
CA THR A 240 -1.33 4.34 -1.08
C THR A 240 -1.49 5.73 -1.68
N LEU A 241 -0.79 6.71 -1.14
CA LEU A 241 -0.76 8.07 -1.65
C LEU A 241 0.35 8.35 -2.66
N LEU A 242 1.32 7.43 -2.86
CA LEU A 242 2.29 7.52 -3.96
C LEU A 242 1.62 7.41 -5.32
N LEU A 243 0.54 6.65 -5.41
CA LEU A 243 -0.27 6.53 -6.61
C LEU A 243 -1.38 7.59 -6.60
N THR A 244 -1.58 8.23 -7.72
CA THR A 244 -2.66 9.19 -7.94
C THR A 244 -4.01 8.49 -8.13
N ALA A 245 -5.10 9.21 -8.01
CA ALA A 245 -6.45 8.71 -8.33
C ALA A 245 -6.52 8.09 -9.74
N LYS A 246 -5.85 8.70 -10.73
CA LYS A 246 -5.80 8.17 -12.11
C LYS A 246 -5.14 6.79 -12.16
N GLU A 247 -4.04 6.61 -11.44
CA GLU A 247 -3.29 5.34 -11.40
C GLU A 247 -4.07 4.26 -10.66
N TRP A 248 -4.77 4.61 -9.58
CA TRP A 248 -5.67 3.68 -8.90
C TRP A 248 -6.87 3.26 -9.76
N ASN A 249 -7.32 4.13 -10.66
CA ASN A 249 -8.41 3.81 -11.59
C ASN A 249 -8.06 2.69 -12.58
N GLU A 250 -6.77 2.43 -12.82
CA GLU A 250 -6.32 1.34 -13.68
C GLU A 250 -6.73 -0.04 -13.16
N ILE A 251 -6.86 -0.19 -11.83
CA ILE A 251 -7.23 -1.45 -11.21
C ILE A 251 -8.59 -1.42 -10.51
N ALA A 252 -9.19 -0.26 -10.29
CA ALA A 252 -10.49 -0.14 -9.63
C ALA A 252 -11.61 -0.78 -10.46
N ILE A 253 -12.54 -1.45 -9.78
CA ILE A 253 -13.76 -1.99 -10.39
C ILE A 253 -14.93 -1.11 -9.97
N ALA A 254 -15.67 -0.58 -10.95
CA ALA A 254 -16.87 0.19 -10.68
C ALA A 254 -17.92 -0.67 -9.95
N PRO A 255 -18.58 -0.14 -8.91
CA PRO A 255 -19.61 -0.87 -8.21
C PRO A 255 -20.84 -1.08 -9.11
N LYS A 256 -21.48 -2.25 -8.95
CA LYS A 256 -22.79 -2.52 -9.55
C LYS A 256 -23.84 -2.31 -8.45
N LEU A 257 -24.28 -1.08 -8.30
CA LEU A 257 -25.28 -0.64 -7.32
C LEU A 257 -26.51 -0.10 -8.05
N ASP A 258 -27.68 -0.22 -7.42
CA ASP A 258 -28.94 0.28 -7.96
C ASP A 258 -28.98 1.82 -8.04
N ASN A 259 -28.17 2.47 -7.19
CA ASN A 259 -28.09 3.93 -7.12
C ASN A 259 -26.70 4.41 -7.53
N ALA A 260 -26.68 5.41 -8.41
CA ALA A 260 -25.43 6.03 -8.87
C ALA A 260 -24.79 6.94 -7.81
N THR A 261 -25.58 7.50 -6.89
CA THR A 261 -25.17 8.38 -5.80
C THR A 261 -25.51 7.74 -4.46
N TYR A 262 -24.57 7.72 -3.54
CA TYR A 262 -24.73 7.04 -2.24
C TYR A 262 -23.73 7.52 -1.20
N ILE A 263 -24.01 7.19 0.04
CA ILE A 263 -23.08 7.30 1.16
C ILE A 263 -22.45 5.94 1.39
N LEU A 264 -21.12 5.88 1.51
CA LEU A 264 -20.38 4.67 1.82
C LEU A 264 -19.95 4.67 3.28
N ALA A 265 -20.42 3.70 4.05
CA ALA A 265 -19.99 3.44 5.42
C ALA A 265 -18.94 2.30 5.42
N TYR A 266 -17.67 2.66 5.67
CA TYR A 266 -16.57 1.70 5.84
C TYR A 266 -16.05 1.79 7.27
N ILE A 267 -16.55 0.94 8.14
CA ILE A 267 -16.38 1.00 9.59
C ILE A 267 -15.70 -0.28 10.07
N LEU A 268 -14.55 -0.14 10.73
CA LEU A 268 -13.76 -1.27 11.27
C LEU A 268 -14.07 -1.53 12.74
N GLY A 269 -14.45 -0.49 13.49
CA GLY A 269 -14.82 -0.55 14.90
C GLY A 269 -16.28 -0.97 15.12
N GLU A 270 -16.72 -0.86 16.38
CA GLU A 270 -18.08 -1.22 16.81
C GLU A 270 -18.88 0.00 17.31
N LYS A 271 -18.34 1.22 17.17
CA LYS A 271 -19.04 2.44 17.57
C LYS A 271 -20.31 2.64 16.75
N SER A 272 -21.45 2.55 17.41
CA SER A 272 -22.76 2.76 16.78
C SER A 272 -22.95 4.18 16.26
N CYS A 273 -22.31 5.17 16.88
CA CYS A 273 -22.40 6.58 16.49
C CYS A 273 -21.95 6.83 15.04
N ILE A 274 -20.98 6.05 14.53
CA ILE A 274 -20.48 6.18 13.14
C ILE A 274 -21.56 5.77 12.15
N ALA A 275 -22.22 4.64 12.39
CA ALA A 275 -23.35 4.20 11.57
C ALA A 275 -24.54 5.15 11.65
N GLN A 276 -24.85 5.67 12.85
CA GLN A 276 -25.89 6.68 13.07
C GLN A 276 -25.61 7.97 12.30
N TYR A 277 -24.33 8.41 12.26
CA TYR A 277 -23.93 9.57 11.48
C TYR A 277 -24.11 9.34 9.98
N ALA A 278 -23.72 8.18 9.47
CA ALA A 278 -23.95 7.82 8.08
C ALA A 278 -25.46 7.80 7.72
N GLU A 279 -26.30 7.25 8.61
CA GLU A 279 -27.76 7.25 8.44
C GLU A 279 -28.36 8.66 8.52
N MET A 280 -27.84 9.53 9.40
CA MET A 280 -28.24 10.94 9.46
C MET A 280 -27.95 11.65 8.13
N LEU A 281 -26.75 11.47 7.57
CA LEU A 281 -26.40 12.00 6.25
C LEU A 281 -27.32 11.44 5.16
N GLY A 282 -27.62 10.14 5.21
CA GLY A 282 -28.54 9.48 4.27
C GLY A 282 -29.91 10.14 4.25
N LYS A 283 -30.47 10.39 5.42
CA LYS A 283 -31.75 11.10 5.58
C LYS A 283 -31.67 12.55 5.07
N LYS A 284 -30.60 13.27 5.44
CA LYS A 284 -30.44 14.68 5.07
C LYS A 284 -30.31 14.90 3.56
N TYR A 285 -29.52 14.05 2.91
CA TYR A 285 -29.26 14.19 1.46
C TYR A 285 -30.19 13.33 0.58
N ASN A 286 -31.09 12.58 1.20
CA ASN A 286 -31.96 11.61 0.53
C ASN A 286 -31.15 10.62 -0.33
N LEU A 287 -30.08 10.06 0.27
CA LEU A 287 -29.19 9.11 -0.37
C LEU A 287 -29.20 7.77 0.38
N PRO A 288 -29.12 6.64 -0.33
CA PRO A 288 -28.95 5.33 0.31
C PRO A 288 -27.57 5.26 0.99
N VAL A 289 -27.52 4.56 2.13
CA VAL A 289 -26.28 4.25 2.83
C VAL A 289 -25.91 2.80 2.55
N TYR A 290 -24.75 2.58 1.96
CA TYR A 290 -24.19 1.24 1.75
C TYR A 290 -23.07 0.95 2.77
N TYR A 291 -23.11 -0.25 3.34
CA TYR A 291 -22.15 -0.70 4.36
C TYR A 291 -21.24 -1.77 3.80
N ILE A 292 -19.94 -1.60 3.88
CA ILE A 292 -18.99 -2.69 3.60
C ILE A 292 -19.02 -3.66 4.79
N ALA A 293 -19.22 -4.95 4.50
CA ALA A 293 -19.24 -6.01 5.50
C ALA A 293 -17.84 -6.20 6.12
N THR A 294 -17.59 -5.56 7.26
CA THR A 294 -16.34 -5.65 8.01
C THR A 294 -16.49 -6.41 9.32
N ARG A 295 -17.71 -6.48 9.84
CA ARG A 295 -18.07 -7.12 11.11
C ARG A 295 -19.49 -7.67 11.10
N PRO A 296 -19.80 -8.69 11.93
CA PRO A 296 -21.13 -9.28 12.01
C PRO A 296 -22.24 -8.27 12.33
N CYS A 297 -21.97 -7.24 13.14
CA CYS A 297 -22.97 -6.25 13.51
C CYS A 297 -23.49 -5.44 12.30
N TYR A 298 -22.67 -5.26 11.27
CA TYR A 298 -23.08 -4.53 10.06
C TYR A 298 -23.86 -5.40 9.06
N MET A 299 -23.79 -6.74 9.19
CA MET A 299 -24.55 -7.67 8.32
C MET A 299 -26.07 -7.56 8.44
N ARG A 300 -26.55 -6.95 9.52
CA ARG A 300 -27.99 -6.73 9.72
C ARG A 300 -28.46 -5.38 9.18
N LYS A 301 -27.57 -4.57 8.61
CA LYS A 301 -27.93 -3.30 8.01
C LYS A 301 -28.58 -3.50 6.64
N GLN A 302 -29.47 -2.60 6.27
CA GLN A 302 -29.96 -2.51 4.89
C GLN A 302 -28.78 -2.11 3.97
N ASN A 303 -28.75 -2.61 2.74
CA ASN A 303 -27.72 -2.31 1.74
C ASN A 303 -26.30 -2.68 2.16
N VAL A 304 -26.12 -3.87 2.73
CA VAL A 304 -24.81 -4.43 3.05
C VAL A 304 -24.14 -4.96 1.79
N LEU A 305 -22.88 -4.59 1.63
CA LEU A 305 -22.00 -5.05 0.57
C LEU A 305 -21.09 -6.15 1.13
N ASP A 306 -21.44 -7.39 0.90
CA ASP A 306 -20.76 -8.58 1.41
C ASP A 306 -19.80 -9.23 0.39
N ASN A 307 -19.66 -8.66 -0.79
CA ASN A 307 -18.82 -9.19 -1.86
C ASN A 307 -17.82 -8.13 -2.38
N VAL A 308 -17.08 -7.49 -1.48
CA VAL A 308 -16.13 -6.42 -1.78
C VAL A 308 -14.70 -6.91 -1.63
N GLY A 309 -13.94 -6.93 -2.70
CA GLY A 309 -12.50 -7.13 -2.70
C GLY A 309 -11.74 -5.80 -2.78
N PRO A 310 -10.38 -5.81 -2.81
CA PRO A 310 -9.60 -4.58 -2.86
C PRO A 310 -9.89 -3.68 -4.06
N ARG A 311 -10.20 -4.25 -5.21
CA ARG A 311 -10.50 -3.51 -6.43
C ARG A 311 -11.88 -2.87 -6.41
N GLU A 312 -12.86 -3.59 -5.89
CA GLU A 312 -14.22 -3.10 -5.68
C GLU A 312 -14.26 -2.02 -4.60
N PHE A 313 -13.45 -2.15 -3.54
CA PHE A 313 -13.30 -1.13 -2.50
C PHE A 313 -12.85 0.22 -3.09
N LEU A 314 -11.87 0.22 -3.99
CA LEU A 314 -11.43 1.42 -4.69
C LEU A 314 -12.57 2.05 -5.51
N GLY A 315 -13.31 1.25 -6.26
CA GLY A 315 -14.45 1.72 -7.05
C GLY A 315 -15.59 2.26 -6.19
N LEU A 316 -15.85 1.63 -5.03
CA LEU A 316 -16.87 2.10 -4.09
C LEU A 316 -16.51 3.46 -3.48
N ILE A 317 -15.27 3.66 -3.05
CA ILE A 317 -14.85 4.98 -2.53
C ILE A 317 -14.93 6.03 -3.64
N ARG A 318 -14.37 5.75 -4.82
CA ARG A 318 -14.31 6.69 -5.93
C ARG A 318 -15.70 7.23 -6.33
N ASN A 319 -16.72 6.40 -6.28
CA ASN A 319 -18.06 6.76 -6.75
C ASN A 319 -19.01 7.18 -5.62
N ALA A 320 -18.58 7.16 -4.36
CA ALA A 320 -19.39 7.63 -3.24
C ALA A 320 -19.56 9.14 -3.28
N SER A 321 -20.73 9.63 -2.89
CA SER A 321 -20.95 11.06 -2.63
C SER A 321 -20.28 11.50 -1.33
N VAL A 322 -20.35 10.64 -0.30
CA VAL A 322 -19.69 10.85 1.00
C VAL A 322 -19.21 9.51 1.53
N VAL A 323 -18.01 9.48 2.11
CA VAL A 323 -17.48 8.34 2.85
C VAL A 323 -17.50 8.62 4.35
N VAL A 324 -18.05 7.70 5.13
CA VAL A 324 -18.02 7.72 6.60
C VAL A 324 -17.19 6.54 7.09
N THR A 325 -16.10 6.80 7.81
CA THR A 325 -15.13 5.75 8.14
C THR A 325 -14.37 6.02 9.44
N ASP A 326 -13.92 4.96 10.10
CA ASP A 326 -12.91 4.99 11.17
C ASP A 326 -11.57 4.37 10.70
N SER A 327 -11.46 4.14 9.40
CA SER A 327 -10.27 3.55 8.80
C SER A 327 -9.29 4.61 8.32
N PHE A 328 -8.03 4.52 8.74
CA PHE A 328 -6.95 5.36 8.19
C PHE A 328 -6.93 5.32 6.66
N HIS A 329 -6.91 4.13 6.07
CA HIS A 329 -6.87 3.98 4.61
C HIS A 329 -8.19 4.40 3.93
N GLY A 330 -9.33 4.23 4.59
CA GLY A 330 -10.61 4.78 4.10
C GLY A 330 -10.53 6.29 3.90
N SER A 331 -9.97 7.01 4.87
CA SER A 331 -9.76 8.46 4.78
C SER A 331 -8.72 8.82 3.70
N LEU A 332 -7.59 8.10 3.62
CA LEU A 332 -6.56 8.35 2.61
C LEU A 332 -7.09 8.20 1.19
N PHE A 333 -7.88 7.16 0.91
CA PHE A 333 -8.47 6.96 -0.40
C PHE A 333 -9.53 8.00 -0.73
N SER A 334 -10.33 8.44 0.26
CA SER A 334 -11.29 9.53 0.06
C SER A 334 -10.57 10.81 -0.35
N ILE A 335 -9.49 11.17 0.34
CA ILE A 335 -8.66 12.33 0.00
C ILE A 335 -8.05 12.18 -1.39
N ASN A 336 -7.49 11.02 -1.71
CA ASN A 336 -6.83 10.78 -2.99
C ASN A 336 -7.80 10.90 -4.18
N TYR A 337 -9.04 10.39 -4.02
CA TYR A 337 -10.08 10.49 -5.02
C TYR A 337 -10.84 11.83 -5.06
N GLY A 338 -10.64 12.69 -4.06
CA GLY A 338 -11.38 13.95 -3.95
C GLY A 338 -12.84 13.75 -3.55
N VAL A 339 -13.14 12.76 -2.73
CA VAL A 339 -14.48 12.42 -2.25
C VAL A 339 -14.72 13.03 -0.88
N GLU A 340 -15.89 13.64 -0.67
CA GLU A 340 -16.31 14.12 0.65
C GLU A 340 -16.26 12.99 1.68
N PHE A 341 -15.76 13.27 2.87
CA PHE A 341 -15.64 12.23 3.89
C PHE A 341 -15.71 12.78 5.32
N TYR A 342 -16.00 11.88 6.25
CA TYR A 342 -15.84 12.07 7.68
C TYR A 342 -15.06 10.90 8.26
N SER A 343 -14.01 11.21 8.99
CA SER A 343 -13.15 10.25 9.66
C SER A 343 -13.46 10.24 11.15
N PHE A 344 -13.71 9.07 11.71
CA PHE A 344 -14.08 8.91 13.12
C PHE A 344 -12.97 8.29 13.94
N ALA A 345 -12.92 8.67 15.21
CA ALA A 345 -12.09 8.00 16.18
C ALA A 345 -12.46 6.51 16.30
N LYS A 346 -11.46 5.63 16.15
CA LYS A 346 -11.67 4.18 16.00
C LYS A 346 -12.27 3.50 17.24
N ARG A 347 -11.93 3.94 18.45
CA ARG A 347 -12.40 3.35 19.73
C ARG A 347 -12.55 4.42 20.80
N GLU A 348 -13.45 4.19 21.76
CA GLU A 348 -13.37 4.84 23.06
C GLU A 348 -12.10 4.37 23.77
N ALA A 349 -11.37 5.32 24.33
CA ALA A 349 -10.17 5.04 25.09
C ALA A 349 -10.53 4.32 26.39
N LYS A 350 -10.58 2.99 26.36
CA LYS A 350 -10.68 2.18 27.58
C LYS A 350 -9.36 2.03 28.32
N THR A 351 -8.24 2.28 27.63
CA THR A 351 -6.89 2.33 28.19
C THR A 351 -6.11 3.44 27.50
N GLU A 352 -5.17 4.06 28.19
CA GLU A 352 -4.28 5.08 27.64
C GLU A 352 -3.47 4.58 26.40
N GLU A 353 -3.32 3.27 26.23
CA GLU A 353 -2.63 2.64 25.11
C GLU A 353 -3.39 2.74 23.77
N ILE A 354 -4.72 2.92 23.82
CA ILE A 354 -5.60 2.92 22.63
C ILE A 354 -5.80 4.34 22.08
N MET A 355 -5.48 5.38 22.86
CA MET A 355 -5.70 6.78 22.45
C MET A 355 -4.92 7.20 21.19
N ASN A 356 -3.85 6.50 20.85
CA ASN A 356 -2.88 6.96 19.84
C ASN A 356 -3.13 6.44 18.42
N ASP A 357 -4.09 5.53 18.21
CA ASP A 357 -4.44 5.06 16.84
C ASP A 357 -5.11 6.18 16.02
N ASN A 358 -5.72 7.15 16.72
CA ASN A 358 -6.38 8.32 16.12
C ASN A 358 -5.39 9.42 15.72
N ASP A 359 -4.25 9.54 16.43
CA ASP A 359 -3.25 10.59 16.19
C ASP A 359 -2.67 10.52 14.78
N ARG A 360 -2.56 9.33 14.20
CA ARG A 360 -2.05 9.14 12.84
C ARG A 360 -2.90 9.86 11.80
N ILE A 361 -4.21 9.63 11.85
CA ILE A 361 -5.12 10.26 10.89
C ILE A 361 -5.29 11.73 11.19
N LEU A 362 -5.43 12.13 12.45
CA LEU A 362 -5.60 13.53 12.82
C LEU A 362 -4.38 14.37 12.46
N SER A 363 -3.16 13.87 12.70
CA SER A 363 -1.92 14.51 12.29
C SER A 363 -1.86 14.72 10.77
N PHE A 364 -2.20 13.71 10.01
CA PHE A 364 -2.23 13.79 8.55
C PHE A 364 -3.29 14.76 8.03
N LEU A 365 -4.49 14.75 8.62
CA LEU A 365 -5.56 15.68 8.26
C LEU A 365 -5.16 17.15 8.52
N ARG A 366 -4.49 17.42 9.64
CA ARG A 366 -3.96 18.77 9.94
C ARG A 366 -3.00 19.28 8.88
N GLU A 367 -2.13 18.44 8.38
CA GLU A 367 -1.19 18.82 7.32
C GLU A 367 -1.90 19.22 6.01
N LEU A 368 -3.06 18.65 5.77
CA LEU A 368 -3.88 18.98 4.62
C LEU A 368 -4.90 20.11 4.90
N GLY A 369 -5.05 20.55 6.16
CA GLY A 369 -6.08 21.52 6.57
C GLY A 369 -7.48 20.92 6.58
N LEU A 370 -7.57 19.64 6.97
CA LEU A 370 -8.80 18.83 6.99
C LEU A 370 -9.15 18.31 8.39
N GLU A 371 -8.59 18.90 9.45
CA GLU A 371 -8.82 18.46 10.82
C GLU A 371 -10.29 18.49 11.24
N ASN A 372 -11.09 19.37 10.66
CA ASN A 372 -12.54 19.44 10.87
C ASN A 372 -13.28 18.20 10.34
N ARG A 373 -12.65 17.38 9.50
CA ARG A 373 -13.20 16.11 9.02
C ARG A 373 -13.04 14.97 10.01
N PHE A 374 -12.29 15.18 11.06
CA PHE A 374 -12.15 14.22 12.15
C PHE A 374 -13.21 14.43 13.21
N LYS A 375 -13.92 13.37 13.57
CA LYS A 375 -14.98 13.36 14.59
C LYS A 375 -14.64 12.33 15.67
N GLU A 376 -14.74 12.75 16.92
CA GLU A 376 -14.62 11.82 18.04
C GLU A 376 -15.92 11.04 18.27
N ASP A 377 -17.05 11.71 18.04
CA ASP A 377 -18.39 11.14 18.19
C ASP A 377 -19.37 11.77 17.15
N ASN A 378 -20.62 11.31 17.16
CA ASN A 378 -21.69 11.88 16.36
C ASN A 378 -22.25 13.13 17.07
N ASP A 379 -21.70 14.28 16.75
CA ASP A 379 -22.16 15.59 17.22
C ASP A 379 -23.24 16.22 16.31
N GLY A 380 -23.63 15.52 15.26
CA GLY A 380 -24.60 16.00 14.27
C GLY A 380 -24.12 17.16 13.39
N THR A 381 -22.86 17.62 13.59
CA THR A 381 -22.33 18.75 12.81
C THR A 381 -21.93 18.33 11.40
N LEU A 382 -22.08 19.25 10.46
CA LEU A 382 -21.71 19.10 9.06
C LEU A 382 -20.72 20.18 8.70
N GLU A 383 -19.74 19.79 7.91
CA GLU A 383 -18.71 20.68 7.43
C GLU A 383 -19.05 21.23 6.04
N LEU A 384 -18.50 22.38 5.72
CA LEU A 384 -18.54 22.90 4.35
C LEU A 384 -17.82 21.96 3.40
N PRO A 385 -18.20 21.92 2.11
CA PRO A 385 -17.51 21.09 1.11
C PRO A 385 -16.01 21.31 1.08
N ILE A 386 -15.26 20.23 0.86
CA ILE A 386 -13.79 20.28 0.82
C ILE A 386 -13.31 21.01 -0.43
N GLY A 387 -12.45 22.01 -0.25
CA GLY A 387 -11.73 22.66 -1.33
C GLY A 387 -10.56 21.80 -1.84
N TYR A 388 -10.87 20.76 -2.60
CA TYR A 388 -9.89 19.75 -3.00
C TYR A 388 -8.72 20.26 -3.83
N LYS A 389 -8.82 21.40 -4.48
CA LYS A 389 -7.70 21.99 -5.22
C LYS A 389 -6.48 22.20 -4.31
N THR A 390 -6.66 22.92 -3.21
CA THR A 390 -5.58 23.19 -2.24
C THR A 390 -5.10 21.92 -1.55
N VAL A 391 -6.01 21.00 -1.22
CA VAL A 391 -5.67 19.69 -0.60
C VAL A 391 -4.78 18.88 -1.53
N HIS A 392 -5.11 18.79 -2.81
CA HIS A 392 -4.33 18.03 -3.78
C HIS A 392 -2.98 18.70 -4.10
N GLU A 393 -2.90 20.04 -4.10
CA GLU A 393 -1.63 20.76 -4.23
C GLU A 393 -0.67 20.41 -3.08
N ARG A 394 -1.14 20.42 -1.83
CA ARG A 394 -0.35 20.01 -0.65
C ARG A 394 0.04 18.54 -0.73
N LEU A 395 -0.89 17.67 -1.10
CA LEU A 395 -0.63 16.25 -1.25
C LEU A 395 0.42 15.95 -2.32
N GLU A 396 0.44 16.69 -3.44
CA GLU A 396 1.43 16.50 -4.49
C GLU A 396 2.83 16.95 -4.05
N GLN A 397 2.95 17.99 -3.24
CA GLN A 397 4.22 18.35 -2.60
C GLN A 397 4.75 17.22 -1.72
N MET A 398 3.89 16.62 -0.90
CA MET A 398 4.26 15.47 -0.04
C MET A 398 4.64 14.24 -0.86
N ARG A 399 3.94 13.96 -1.97
CA ARG A 399 4.28 12.89 -2.93
C ARG A 399 5.66 13.10 -3.54
N THR A 400 5.95 14.32 -3.94
CA THR A 400 7.25 14.68 -4.55
C THR A 400 8.39 14.35 -3.59
N ILE A 401 8.31 14.77 -2.33
CA ILE A 401 9.31 14.46 -1.30
C ILE A 401 9.46 12.93 -1.15
N SER A 402 8.34 12.24 -1.11
CA SER A 402 8.30 10.78 -0.91
C SER A 402 8.88 9.99 -2.09
N ARG A 403 8.62 10.45 -3.32
CA ARG A 403 9.20 9.86 -4.53
C ARG A 403 10.70 10.15 -4.62
N LEU A 404 11.15 11.35 -4.28
CA LEU A 404 12.58 11.68 -4.20
C LEU A 404 13.32 10.79 -3.18
N TYR A 405 12.72 10.58 -2.01
CA TYR A 405 13.25 9.65 -1.02
C TYR A 405 13.35 8.22 -1.55
N LEU A 406 12.28 7.71 -2.20
CA LEU A 406 12.27 6.37 -2.77
C LEU A 406 13.32 6.22 -3.88
N SER A 407 13.45 7.22 -4.77
CA SER A 407 14.47 7.26 -5.82
C SER A 407 15.89 7.24 -5.24
N LYS A 408 16.14 7.97 -4.12
CA LYS A 408 17.45 7.96 -3.42
C LYS A 408 17.81 6.58 -2.85
N ILE A 409 16.83 5.80 -2.40
CA ILE A 409 17.05 4.43 -1.91
C ILE A 409 17.40 3.49 -3.06
N ILE A 410 16.73 3.65 -4.19
CA ILE A 410 16.82 2.74 -5.33
C ILE A 410 18.12 2.94 -6.10
N LYS A 411 18.56 4.16 -6.25
CA LYS A 411 19.86 4.52 -6.87
C LYS A 411 21.02 4.23 -5.93
#